data_bbc0fb92b5f8a4238be5987c19e51e62
#
_entry.id   bbc0fb92b5f8a4238be5987c19e51e62
#
_cell.length_a   1.000
_cell.length_b   1.000
_cell.length_c   1.000
_cell.angle_alpha   90.00
_cell.angle_beta   90.00
_cell.angle_gamma   90.00
#
_symmetry.space_group_name_H-M   'P 1'
#
loop_
_entity.id
_entity.type
_entity.pdbx_description
1 polymer ?
#
loop_
_entity_poly.entity_id
_entity_poly.type
_entity_poly.pdbx_seq_one_letter_code
_entity_poly.pdbx_strand_id
1 'polypeptide(L)'
;MIFSEWVSIGYLISASLFILGLKKLGHPRTAPAGNQLGAMGMLVAVLTTVADMHLEGGAKWTLIISGILVGSTIGYIMAVKVEMTGMPELVALFNGFGGAASALVALSESWKYICLLYTSPSPRDRQKSRMPSSA
;
A
#
# COMPACT_ATOMS: atom_id res chain seq x y z
N MET A 1 -0.06 0.99 -21.88
CA MET A 1 1.39 0.85 -21.63
C MET A 1 2.02 2.11 -21.02
N ILE A 2 1.81 3.31 -21.56
CA ILE A 2 2.45 4.54 -21.06
C ILE A 2 2.07 4.88 -19.61
N PHE A 3 0.85 4.63 -19.16
CA PHE A 3 0.40 4.93 -17.80
C PHE A 3 1.05 4.04 -16.73
N SER A 4 1.35 2.77 -17.04
CA SER A 4 2.04 1.88 -16.11
C SER A 4 3.49 2.32 -15.83
N GLU A 5 4.13 2.98 -16.76
CA GLU A 5 5.50 3.49 -16.61
C GLU A 5 5.55 4.69 -15.67
N TRP A 6 4.61 5.63 -15.78
CA TRP A 6 4.51 6.78 -14.87
C TRP A 6 4.24 6.37 -13.42
N VAL A 7 3.37 5.38 -13.22
CA VAL A 7 3.09 4.80 -11.89
C VAL A 7 4.35 4.16 -11.30
N SER A 8 5.08 3.40 -12.10
CA SER A 8 6.34 2.79 -11.68
C SER A 8 7.41 3.83 -11.32
N ILE A 9 7.50 4.92 -12.09
CA ILE A 9 8.39 6.05 -11.78
C ILE A 9 7.96 6.74 -10.48
N GLY A 10 6.67 6.96 -10.27
CA GLY A 10 6.14 7.54 -9.04
C GLY A 10 6.51 6.71 -7.80
N TYR A 11 6.34 5.41 -7.85
CA TYR A 11 6.76 4.52 -6.77
C TYR A 11 8.28 4.48 -6.57
N LEU A 12 9.06 4.54 -7.64
CA LEU A 12 10.52 4.59 -7.56
C LEU A 12 11.01 5.87 -6.86
N ILE A 13 10.41 7.02 -7.20
CA ILE A 13 10.71 8.31 -6.56
C ILE A 13 10.32 8.24 -5.08
N SER A 14 9.13 7.74 -4.77
CA SER A 14 8.65 7.56 -3.40
C SER A 14 9.60 6.70 -2.58
N ALA A 15 9.98 5.53 -3.09
CA ALA A 15 10.91 4.62 -2.43
C ALA A 15 12.29 5.27 -2.20
N SER A 16 12.80 6.01 -3.18
CA SER A 16 14.07 6.71 -3.07
C SER A 16 14.04 7.78 -1.98
N LEU A 17 12.98 8.58 -1.92
CA LEU A 17 12.77 9.59 -0.87
C LEU A 17 12.66 8.95 0.51
N PHE A 18 11.96 7.82 0.61
CA PHE A 18 11.79 7.10 1.86
C PHE A 18 13.13 6.53 2.37
N ILE A 19 13.91 5.89 1.50
CA ILE A 19 15.24 5.37 1.84
C ILE A 19 16.19 6.50 2.29
N LEU A 20 16.19 7.63 1.58
CA LEU A 20 16.98 8.79 1.97
C LEU A 20 16.50 9.38 3.30
N GLY A 21 15.20 9.37 3.55
CA GLY A 21 14.60 9.75 4.83
C GLY A 21 15.11 8.87 5.97
N LEU A 22 15.04 7.55 5.81
CA LEU A 22 15.52 6.59 6.81
C LEU A 22 17.02 6.76 7.08
N LYS A 23 17.84 6.99 6.04
CA LYS A 23 19.26 7.25 6.20
C LYS A 23 19.54 8.48 7.07
N LYS A 24 18.74 9.55 6.91
CA LYS A 24 18.89 10.78 7.71
C LYS A 24 18.33 10.64 9.13
N LEU A 25 17.39 9.74 9.36
CA LEU A 25 16.86 9.47 10.71
C LEU A 25 17.92 8.87 11.65
N GLY A 26 18.93 8.21 11.13
CA GLY A 26 20.02 7.61 11.94
C GLY A 26 20.88 8.62 12.69
N HIS A 27 20.75 9.93 12.46
CA HIS A 27 21.54 10.96 13.16
C HIS A 27 20.65 12.03 13.77
N PRO A 28 20.80 12.38 15.06
CA PRO A 28 19.89 13.32 15.74
C PRO A 28 19.77 14.68 15.08
N ARG A 29 20.87 15.19 14.51
CA ARG A 29 20.88 16.50 13.84
C ARG A 29 20.11 16.52 12.51
N THR A 30 20.05 15.39 11.82
CA THR A 30 19.40 15.26 10.51
C THR A 30 18.02 14.58 10.60
N ALA A 31 17.64 14.07 11.77
CA ALA A 31 16.40 13.36 11.98
C ALA A 31 15.14 14.16 11.58
N PRO A 32 15.01 15.48 11.90
CA PRO A 32 13.84 16.25 11.45
C PRO A 32 13.73 16.32 9.93
N ALA A 33 14.85 16.50 9.23
CA ALA A 33 14.87 16.50 7.76
C ALA A 33 14.61 15.09 7.19
N GLY A 34 15.06 14.04 7.87
CA GLY A 34 14.77 12.65 7.53
C GLY A 34 13.29 12.35 7.61
N ASN A 35 12.63 12.80 8.68
CA ASN A 35 11.19 12.65 8.85
C ASN A 35 10.38 13.37 7.76
N GLN A 36 10.76 14.58 7.39
CA GLN A 36 10.14 15.31 6.30
C GLN A 36 10.28 14.59 4.96
N LEU A 37 11.48 14.05 4.66
CA LEU A 37 11.71 13.28 3.43
C LEU A 37 10.86 11.99 3.41
N GLY A 38 10.75 11.30 4.54
CA GLY A 38 9.87 10.14 4.68
C GLY A 38 8.41 10.50 4.45
N ALA A 39 7.94 11.59 5.05
CA ALA A 39 6.58 12.08 4.86
C ALA A 39 6.29 12.47 3.40
N MET A 40 7.23 13.13 2.72
CA MET A 40 7.12 13.44 1.30
C MET A 40 7.10 12.18 0.43
N GLY A 41 7.92 11.18 0.75
CA GLY A 41 7.90 9.89 0.07
C GLY A 41 6.55 9.20 0.20
N MET A 42 5.97 9.17 1.40
CA MET A 42 4.62 8.63 1.63
C MET A 42 3.55 9.41 0.86
N LEU A 43 3.62 10.73 0.85
CA LEU A 43 2.68 11.56 0.09
C LEU A 43 2.73 11.24 -1.41
N VAL A 44 3.92 11.12 -1.98
CA VAL A 44 4.10 10.75 -3.39
C VAL A 44 3.53 9.36 -3.66
N ALA A 45 3.77 8.38 -2.78
CA ALA A 45 3.21 7.03 -2.92
C ALA A 45 1.68 7.05 -2.94
N VAL A 46 1.06 7.75 -1.98
CA VAL A 46 -0.40 7.85 -1.87
C VAL A 46 -0.99 8.53 -3.11
N LEU A 47 -0.41 9.63 -3.56
CA LEU A 47 -0.87 10.32 -4.78
C LEU A 47 -0.74 9.45 -6.03
N THR A 48 0.36 8.71 -6.15
CA THR A 48 0.58 7.77 -7.26
C THR A 48 -0.46 6.66 -7.25
N THR A 49 -0.72 6.06 -6.07
CA THR A 49 -1.74 5.01 -5.92
C THR A 49 -3.14 5.51 -6.24
N VAL A 50 -3.51 6.69 -5.75
CA VAL A 50 -4.82 7.30 -6.01
C VAL A 50 -4.99 7.62 -7.50
N ALA A 51 -3.94 8.12 -8.15
CA ALA A 51 -3.97 8.38 -9.60
C ALA A 51 -4.13 7.10 -10.41
N ASP A 52 -3.43 6.03 -10.04
CA ASP A 52 -3.53 4.72 -10.68
C ASP A 52 -4.95 4.14 -10.56
N MET A 53 -5.51 4.15 -9.36
CA MET A 53 -6.88 3.68 -9.10
C MET A 53 -7.95 4.49 -9.85
N HIS A 54 -7.72 5.79 -10.08
CA HIS A 54 -8.63 6.61 -10.86
C HIS A 54 -8.67 6.18 -12.33
N LEU A 55 -7.52 5.81 -12.87
CA LEU A 55 -7.39 5.36 -14.25
C LEU A 55 -8.02 3.99 -14.48
N GLU A 56 -8.02 3.11 -13.48
CA GLU A 56 -8.64 1.79 -13.56
C GLU A 56 -10.17 1.78 -13.36
N GLY A 57 -10.78 2.91 -13.01
CA GLY A 57 -12.25 3.11 -12.98
C GLY A 57 -13.01 2.29 -11.91
N GLY A 58 -12.31 1.58 -11.03
CA GLY A 58 -12.91 0.69 -10.02
C GLY A 58 -12.88 1.21 -8.57
N ALA A 59 -12.35 2.39 -8.34
CA ALA A 59 -12.12 2.88 -7.00
C ALA A 59 -13.40 3.29 -6.28
N LYS A 60 -13.64 2.70 -5.12
CA LYS A 60 -14.68 3.16 -4.19
C LYS A 60 -14.15 4.38 -3.44
N TRP A 61 -14.19 5.52 -4.09
CA TRP A 61 -13.68 6.81 -3.58
C TRP A 61 -14.15 7.14 -2.16
N THR A 62 -15.39 6.79 -1.83
CA THR A 62 -15.96 7.00 -0.49
C THR A 62 -15.15 6.30 0.59
N LEU A 63 -14.71 5.05 0.34
CA LEU A 63 -13.92 4.28 1.30
C LEU A 63 -12.50 4.85 1.44
N ILE A 64 -11.90 5.29 0.36
CA ILE A 64 -10.55 5.87 0.36
C ILE A 64 -10.57 7.19 1.13
N ILE A 65 -11.48 8.09 0.80
CA ILE A 65 -11.62 9.40 1.45
C ILE A 65 -11.95 9.23 2.94
N SER A 66 -12.89 8.36 3.29
CA SER A 66 -13.22 8.10 4.69
C SER A 66 -12.03 7.52 5.47
N GLY A 67 -11.28 6.60 4.86
CA GLY A 67 -10.08 6.03 5.46
C GLY A 67 -8.99 7.08 5.71
N ILE A 68 -8.74 7.96 4.74
CA ILE A 68 -7.79 9.07 4.87
C ILE A 68 -8.22 10.03 5.97
N LEU A 69 -9.50 10.43 6.01
CA LEU A 69 -10.01 11.37 7.01
C LEU A 69 -9.91 10.79 8.44
N VAL A 70 -10.38 9.57 8.63
CA VAL A 70 -10.33 8.89 9.94
C VAL A 70 -8.89 8.66 10.37
N GLY A 71 -8.05 8.10 9.50
CA GLY A 71 -6.65 7.82 9.79
C GLY A 71 -5.85 9.08 10.09
N SER A 72 -6.04 10.15 9.30
CA SER A 72 -5.36 11.44 9.53
C SER A 72 -5.79 12.09 10.82
N THR A 73 -7.07 12.04 11.17
CA THR A 73 -7.59 12.61 12.41
C THR A 73 -7.02 11.89 13.63
N ILE A 74 -7.07 10.58 13.64
CA ILE A 74 -6.52 9.76 14.74
C ILE A 74 -5.01 9.96 14.83
N GLY A 75 -4.30 9.89 13.72
CA GLY A 75 -2.84 10.07 13.68
C GLY A 75 -2.41 11.46 14.16
N TYR A 76 -3.13 12.50 13.76
CA TYR A 76 -2.86 13.87 14.22
C TYR A 76 -3.07 14.02 15.74
N ILE A 77 -4.20 13.52 16.26
CA ILE A 77 -4.50 13.61 17.70
C ILE A 77 -3.42 12.87 18.51
N MET A 78 -3.02 11.69 18.07
CA MET A 78 -1.98 10.92 18.73
C MET A 78 -0.62 11.64 18.67
N ALA A 79 -0.25 12.18 17.52
CA ALA A 79 1.02 12.88 17.33
C ALA A 79 1.15 14.14 18.19
N VAL A 80 0.06 14.87 18.39
CA VAL A 80 0.06 16.13 19.20
C VAL A 80 -0.01 15.85 20.69
N LYS A 81 -0.68 14.76 21.10
CA LYS A 81 -0.90 14.45 22.53
C LYS A 81 0.19 13.56 23.15
N VAL A 82 1.08 12.99 22.34
CA VAL A 82 2.10 12.10 22.88
C VAL A 82 3.16 12.87 23.66
N GLU A 83 3.44 12.42 24.87
CA GLU A 83 4.56 12.89 25.68
C GLU A 83 5.86 12.25 25.22
N MET A 84 7.01 12.88 25.57
CA MET A 84 8.34 12.37 25.21
C MET A 84 8.59 10.93 25.69
N THR A 85 8.02 10.57 26.83
CA THR A 85 8.12 9.22 27.42
C THR A 85 7.28 8.19 26.65
N GLY A 86 6.20 8.60 26.02
CA GLY A 86 5.31 7.74 25.20
C GLY A 86 5.76 7.56 23.74
N MET A 87 6.82 8.23 23.29
CA MET A 87 7.31 8.13 21.91
C MET A 87 7.65 6.69 21.46
N PRO A 88 8.33 5.85 22.26
CA PRO A 88 8.61 4.47 21.86
C PRO A 88 7.35 3.64 21.66
N GLU A 89 6.34 3.84 22.50
CA GLU A 89 5.05 3.13 22.40
C GLU A 89 4.30 3.54 21.15
N LEU A 90 4.30 4.83 20.82
CA LEU A 90 3.67 5.36 19.61
C LEU A 90 4.32 4.80 18.34
N VAL A 91 5.65 4.73 18.30
CA VAL A 91 6.38 4.13 17.18
C VAL A 91 6.06 2.65 17.04
N ALA A 92 6.01 1.90 18.13
CA ALA A 92 5.64 0.48 18.13
C ALA A 92 4.20 0.28 17.63
N LEU A 93 3.27 1.13 18.04
CA LEU A 93 1.88 1.11 17.62
C LEU A 93 1.75 1.36 16.11
N PHE A 94 2.40 2.39 15.58
CA PHE A 94 2.38 2.68 14.14
C PHE A 94 3.02 1.59 13.29
N ASN A 95 4.11 0.98 13.78
CA ASN A 95 4.69 -0.19 13.12
C ASN A 95 3.73 -1.38 13.13
N GLY A 96 3.02 -1.61 14.22
CA GLY A 96 2.00 -2.65 14.33
C GLY A 96 0.86 -2.44 13.34
N PHE A 97 0.33 -1.22 13.23
CA PHE A 97 -0.72 -0.89 12.26
C PHE A 97 -0.22 -0.97 10.82
N GLY A 98 1.02 -0.56 10.55
CA GLY A 98 1.64 -0.72 9.23
C GLY A 98 1.77 -2.18 8.82
N GLY A 99 2.19 -3.04 9.76
CA GLY A 99 2.25 -4.49 9.56
C GLY A 99 0.87 -5.09 9.32
N ALA A 100 -0.14 -4.70 10.09
CA ALA A 100 -1.52 -5.14 9.91
C ALA A 100 -2.07 -4.72 8.54
N ALA A 101 -1.84 -3.49 8.12
CA ALA A 101 -2.24 -3.00 6.80
C ALA A 101 -1.59 -3.82 5.67
N SER A 102 -0.29 -4.10 5.77
CA SER A 102 0.41 -4.94 4.80
C SER A 102 -0.13 -6.37 4.75
N ALA A 103 -0.47 -6.95 5.90
CA ALA A 103 -1.09 -8.27 5.97
C ALA A 103 -2.46 -8.30 5.30
N LEU A 104 -3.29 -7.26 5.51
CA LEU A 104 -4.61 -7.15 4.87
C LEU A 104 -4.50 -7.02 3.35
N VAL A 105 -3.53 -6.26 2.85
CA VAL A 105 -3.26 -6.16 1.40
C VAL A 105 -2.85 -7.51 0.85
N ALA A 106 -1.91 -8.22 1.48
CA ALA A 106 -1.48 -9.54 1.07
C ALA A 106 -2.63 -10.57 1.07
N LEU A 107 -3.49 -10.53 2.09
CA LEU A 107 -4.68 -11.38 2.16
C LEU A 107 -5.66 -11.08 1.03
N SER A 108 -5.89 -9.81 0.71
CA SER A 108 -6.79 -9.41 -0.38
C SER A 108 -6.31 -9.91 -1.74
N GLU A 109 -5.01 -9.85 -2.00
CA GLU A 109 -4.42 -10.40 -3.22
C GLU A 109 -4.48 -11.94 -3.24
N SER A 110 -4.11 -12.59 -2.13
CA SER A 110 -4.18 -14.06 -2.02
C SER A 110 -5.58 -14.58 -2.28
N TRP A 111 -6.61 -13.87 -1.82
CA TRP A 111 -8.01 -14.23 -2.05
C TRP A 111 -8.36 -14.26 -3.54
N LYS A 112 -7.87 -13.29 -4.31
CA LYS A 112 -8.06 -13.27 -5.78
C LYS A 112 -7.44 -14.51 -6.44
N TYR A 113 -6.23 -14.91 -6.05
CA TYR A 113 -5.58 -16.11 -6.57
C TYR A 113 -6.31 -17.39 -6.19
N ILE A 114 -6.81 -17.50 -4.97
CA ILE A 114 -7.60 -18.66 -4.52
C ILE A 114 -8.88 -18.75 -5.33
N CYS A 115 -9.62 -17.67 -5.51
CA CYS A 115 -10.83 -17.65 -6.33
C CYS A 115 -10.55 -18.06 -7.79
N LEU A 116 -9.45 -17.60 -8.38
CA LEU A 116 -9.06 -17.97 -9.73
C LEU A 116 -8.69 -19.45 -9.86
N LEU A 117 -8.03 -20.04 -8.85
CA LEU A 117 -7.72 -21.47 -8.80
C LEU A 117 -8.97 -22.34 -8.74
N TYR A 118 -9.99 -21.90 -7.99
CA TYR A 118 -11.27 -22.64 -7.87
C TYR A 118 -12.15 -22.48 -9.12
N THR A 119 -12.05 -21.40 -9.86
CA THR A 119 -12.84 -21.14 -11.07
C THR A 119 -12.15 -21.54 -12.36
N SER A 120 -10.85 -21.84 -12.33
CA SER A 120 -10.12 -22.35 -13.50
C SER A 120 -10.56 -23.80 -13.81
N PRO A 121 -11.02 -24.09 -15.04
CA PRO A 121 -11.32 -25.45 -15.45
C PRO A 121 -10.05 -26.32 -15.33
N SER A 122 -10.23 -27.49 -14.69
CA SER A 122 -9.11 -28.40 -14.47
C SER A 122 -8.46 -28.82 -15.79
N PRO A 123 -7.20 -29.21 -15.79
CA PRO A 123 -6.56 -29.74 -17.01
C PRO A 123 -7.34 -30.91 -17.65
N ARG A 124 -8.08 -31.68 -16.84
CA ARG A 124 -8.97 -32.77 -17.31
C ARG A 124 -10.19 -32.27 -18.07
N ASP A 125 -10.78 -31.14 -17.65
CA ASP A 125 -11.94 -30.56 -18.32
C ASP A 125 -11.57 -29.96 -19.66
N ARG A 126 -10.37 -29.35 -19.75
CA ARG A 126 -9.79 -28.88 -21.02
C ARG A 126 -9.48 -30.03 -22.00
N GLN A 127 -9.14 -31.20 -21.48
CA GLN A 127 -8.86 -32.37 -22.30
C GLN A 127 -10.16 -32.98 -22.84
N LYS A 128 -11.23 -33.03 -22.04
CA LYS A 128 -12.55 -33.51 -22.47
C LYS A 128 -13.19 -32.62 -23.56
N SER A 129 -13.02 -31.29 -23.46
CA SER A 129 -13.54 -30.37 -24.48
C SER A 129 -12.81 -30.44 -25.84
N ARG A 130 -11.65 -31.08 -25.90
CA ARG A 130 -10.85 -31.31 -27.13
C ARG A 130 -11.06 -32.68 -27.76
N MET A 131 -11.76 -33.60 -27.11
CA MET A 131 -12.10 -34.88 -27.68
C MET A 131 -13.23 -34.72 -28.67
N PRO A 132 -13.08 -35.13 -29.95
CA PRO A 132 -14.20 -35.17 -30.88
C PRO A 132 -15.25 -36.13 -30.33
N SER A 133 -16.53 -35.71 -30.35
CA SER A 133 -17.62 -36.61 -30.03
C SER A 133 -17.57 -37.77 -31.04
N SER A 134 -17.19 -38.94 -30.61
CA SER A 134 -17.33 -40.15 -31.38
C SER A 134 -18.81 -40.38 -31.63
N ALA A 135 -19.24 -40.18 -32.87
CA ALA A 135 -20.55 -40.54 -33.35
C ALA A 135 -20.71 -42.07 -33.32
#